data_4e392af70161d8b3f8a19d99d711a530
#
_entry.id   4e392af70161d8b3f8a19d99d711a530
#
_cell.length_a   1.000
_cell.length_b   1.000
_cell.length_c   1.000
_cell.angle_alpha   90.00
_cell.angle_beta   90.00
_cell.angle_gamma   90.00
#
_symmetry.space_group_name_H-M   'P 1'
#
loop_
_entity.id
_entity.type
_entity.pdbx_description
1 polymer ?
#
loop_
_entity_poly.entity_id
_entity_poly.type
_entity_poly.pdbx_seq_one_letter_code
_entity_poly.pdbx_strand_id
1 'polypeptide(L)'
;MLKKYKMGFDIWAMVVFLIIMIPNFIWSAVPAPNDILRTESATKVIDTIGSIFQVLMIFTLCVFINPKRKKLSFTKTIIAMICCCVIYYCCWVFYYLGVTNWLVIMGLTIPPCMAFLFFAIDRKNYISIVPIAIFTVCHIVFGVVNFII
;
A
#
# COMPACT_ATOMS: atom_id res chain seq x y z
N MET A 1 -16.87 13.05 13.81
CA MET A 1 -16.52 12.28 12.58
C MET A 1 -16.92 10.81 12.69
N LEU A 2 -16.59 10.10 13.74
CA LEU A 2 -16.86 8.66 13.94
C LEU A 2 -18.35 8.28 13.89
N LYS A 3 -19.26 9.13 14.36
CA LYS A 3 -20.73 8.85 14.34
C LYS A 3 -21.33 8.62 12.94
N LYS A 4 -20.56 8.87 11.86
CA LYS A 4 -21.01 8.65 10.47
C LYS A 4 -20.63 7.27 9.93
N TYR A 5 -19.87 6.47 10.68
CA TYR A 5 -19.40 5.16 10.27
C TYR A 5 -20.07 4.06 11.09
N LYS A 6 -20.28 2.93 10.44
CA LYS A 6 -20.70 1.69 11.11
C LYS A 6 -19.48 0.79 11.27
N MET A 7 -19.36 0.14 12.40
CA MET A 7 -18.42 -0.97 12.57
C MET A 7 -18.97 -2.18 11.82
N GLY A 8 -18.11 -2.82 11.03
CA GLY A 8 -18.43 -3.99 10.24
C GLY A 8 -17.17 -4.49 9.54
N PHE A 9 -17.31 -5.38 8.56
CA PHE A 9 -16.19 -5.89 7.81
C PHE A 9 -16.38 -5.62 6.31
N ASP A 10 -15.44 -4.87 5.70
CA ASP A 10 -15.41 -4.65 4.26
C ASP A 10 -14.52 -5.71 3.61
N ILE A 11 -15.15 -6.77 3.09
CA ILE A 11 -14.45 -7.86 2.41
C ILE A 11 -13.60 -7.37 1.23
N TRP A 12 -14.06 -6.32 0.51
CA TRP A 12 -13.31 -5.78 -0.63
C TRP A 12 -12.04 -5.06 -0.21
N ALA A 13 -12.04 -4.40 0.96
CA ALA A 13 -10.83 -3.82 1.53
C ALA A 13 -9.79 -4.91 1.83
N MET A 14 -10.23 -6.03 2.40
CA MET A 14 -9.35 -7.18 2.66
C MET A 14 -8.84 -7.80 1.35
N VAL A 15 -9.69 -7.96 0.35
CA VAL A 15 -9.29 -8.49 -0.97
C VAL A 15 -8.23 -7.59 -1.63
N VAL A 16 -8.45 -6.28 -1.65
CA VAL A 16 -7.46 -5.31 -2.20
C VAL A 16 -6.14 -5.38 -1.43
N PHE A 17 -6.20 -5.43 -0.10
CA PHE A 17 -5.00 -5.60 0.73
C PHE A 17 -4.24 -6.87 0.37
N LEU A 18 -4.92 -8.01 0.30
CA LEU A 18 -4.27 -9.28 -0.04
C LEU A 18 -3.66 -9.25 -1.44
N ILE A 19 -4.38 -8.71 -2.44
CA ILE A 19 -3.84 -8.54 -3.79
C ILE A 19 -2.53 -7.73 -3.76
N ILE A 20 -2.51 -6.58 -3.09
CA ILE A 20 -1.29 -5.75 -3.00
C ILE A 20 -0.17 -6.48 -2.25
N MET A 21 -0.50 -7.33 -1.28
CA MET A 21 0.51 -8.06 -0.49
C MET A 21 1.06 -9.32 -1.17
N ILE A 22 0.43 -9.85 -2.23
CA ILE A 22 0.92 -11.06 -2.92
C ILE A 22 2.42 -10.99 -3.26
N PRO A 23 2.93 -9.95 -3.93
CA PRO A 23 4.35 -9.89 -4.26
C PRO A 23 5.26 -9.85 -3.01
N ASN A 24 4.83 -9.20 -1.93
CA ASN A 24 5.58 -9.17 -0.68
C ASN A 24 5.64 -10.56 -0.03
N PHE A 25 4.55 -11.34 -0.09
CA PHE A 25 4.56 -12.72 0.39
C PHE A 25 5.48 -13.60 -0.44
N ILE A 26 5.49 -13.43 -1.78
CA ILE A 26 6.41 -14.13 -2.66
C ILE A 26 7.85 -13.75 -2.32
N TRP A 27 8.15 -12.45 -2.21
CA TRP A 27 9.48 -11.95 -1.85
C TRP A 27 9.94 -12.44 -0.47
N SER A 28 9.05 -12.51 0.51
CA SER A 28 9.35 -13.05 1.83
C SER A 28 9.83 -14.51 1.77
N ALA A 29 9.20 -15.31 0.89
CA ALA A 29 9.51 -16.74 0.71
C ALA A 29 10.69 -16.99 -0.25
N VAL A 30 10.82 -16.18 -1.29
CA VAL A 30 11.81 -16.35 -2.36
C VAL A 30 12.58 -15.04 -2.54
N PRO A 31 13.88 -14.99 -2.16
CA PRO A 31 14.70 -13.79 -2.36
C PRO A 31 14.87 -13.46 -3.85
N ALA A 32 14.93 -12.17 -4.16
CA ALA A 32 15.28 -11.70 -5.51
C ALA A 32 16.80 -11.85 -5.75
N PRO A 33 17.24 -11.95 -7.03
CA PRO A 33 18.67 -12.13 -7.34
C PRO A 33 19.59 -11.03 -6.80
N ASN A 34 19.13 -9.75 -6.84
CA ASN A 34 19.85 -8.59 -6.31
C ASN A 34 19.00 -7.94 -5.22
N ASP A 35 18.85 -8.64 -4.07
CA ASP A 35 17.87 -8.30 -3.05
C ASP A 35 18.32 -7.18 -2.11
N ILE A 36 18.38 -5.95 -2.62
CA ILE A 36 18.73 -4.78 -1.83
C ILE A 36 17.69 -4.46 -0.74
N LEU A 37 16.43 -4.91 -0.88
CA LEU A 37 15.37 -4.67 0.11
C LEU A 37 15.59 -5.44 1.42
N ARG A 38 16.53 -6.42 1.45
CA ARG A 38 16.90 -7.17 2.66
C ARG A 38 18.11 -6.59 3.40
N THR A 39 18.69 -5.50 2.91
CA THR A 39 19.77 -4.82 3.62
C THR A 39 19.29 -4.20 4.93
N GLU A 40 20.18 -4.00 5.89
CA GLU A 40 19.81 -3.33 7.14
C GLU A 40 19.31 -1.90 6.86
N SER A 41 18.16 -1.57 7.45
CA SER A 41 17.56 -0.25 7.31
C SER A 41 18.31 0.80 8.15
N ALA A 42 18.65 1.93 7.53
CA ALA A 42 19.13 3.12 8.20
C ALA A 42 18.00 3.90 8.91
N THR A 43 16.74 3.61 8.57
CA THR A 43 15.54 4.32 9.04
C THR A 43 14.68 3.53 10.01
N LYS A 44 15.27 2.74 10.93
CA LYS A 44 14.58 1.80 11.83
C LYS A 44 13.37 2.40 12.59
N VAL A 45 13.48 3.66 13.03
CA VAL A 45 12.39 4.36 13.74
C VAL A 45 11.23 4.64 12.79
N ILE A 46 11.53 5.13 11.59
CA ILE A 46 10.52 5.44 10.55
C ILE A 46 9.83 4.16 10.10
N ASP A 47 10.57 3.07 9.96
CA ASP A 47 10.05 1.76 9.59
C ASP A 47 9.07 1.23 10.66
N THR A 48 9.41 1.42 11.93
CA THR A 48 8.52 1.05 13.04
C THR A 48 7.23 1.87 13.01
N ILE A 49 7.33 3.19 12.82
CA ILE A 49 6.17 4.08 12.69
C ILE A 49 5.34 3.65 11.46
N GLY A 50 5.99 3.44 10.32
CA GLY A 50 5.37 2.97 9.10
C GLY A 50 4.59 1.66 9.30
N SER A 51 5.18 0.68 9.97
CA SER A 51 4.55 -0.60 10.28
C SER A 51 3.31 -0.45 11.16
N ILE A 52 3.36 0.41 12.18
CA ILE A 52 2.20 0.72 13.02
C ILE A 52 1.07 1.33 12.18
N PHE A 53 1.40 2.32 11.35
CA PHE A 53 0.40 2.97 10.50
C PHE A 53 -0.10 2.08 9.36
N GLN A 54 0.68 1.12 8.89
CA GLN A 54 0.23 0.08 7.97
C GLN A 54 -0.87 -0.78 8.61
N VAL A 55 -0.66 -1.24 9.84
CA VAL A 55 -1.68 -2.01 10.57
C VAL A 55 -2.94 -1.17 10.82
N LEU A 56 -2.78 0.09 11.24
CA LEU A 56 -3.91 1.01 11.43
C LEU A 56 -4.66 1.29 10.13
N MET A 57 -3.96 1.44 9.01
CA MET A 57 -4.54 1.62 7.69
C MET A 57 -5.42 0.42 7.32
N ILE A 58 -4.91 -0.79 7.45
CA ILE A 58 -5.65 -2.02 7.12
C ILE A 58 -6.87 -2.15 8.04
N PHE A 59 -6.67 -1.96 9.35
CA PHE A 59 -7.75 -2.01 10.32
C PHE A 59 -8.85 -1.01 9.98
N THR A 60 -8.50 0.25 9.75
CA THR A 60 -9.49 1.30 9.45
C THR A 60 -10.19 1.08 8.12
N LEU A 61 -9.49 0.57 7.09
CA LEU A 61 -10.09 0.23 5.80
C LEU A 61 -11.11 -0.90 5.91
N CYS A 62 -10.80 -1.94 6.70
CA CYS A 62 -11.63 -3.13 6.81
C CYS A 62 -12.80 -2.96 7.79
N VAL A 63 -12.60 -2.22 8.89
CA VAL A 63 -13.57 -2.20 10.01
C VAL A 63 -14.52 -1.01 9.95
N PHE A 64 -14.07 0.16 9.46
CA PHE A 64 -14.93 1.35 9.39
C PHE A 64 -15.65 1.46 8.05
N ILE A 65 -16.95 1.19 8.06
CA ILE A 65 -17.79 1.21 6.87
C ILE A 65 -18.58 2.51 6.80
N ASN A 66 -18.42 3.26 5.71
CA ASN A 66 -19.30 4.38 5.43
C ASN A 66 -20.64 3.87 4.87
N PRO A 67 -21.80 4.13 5.52
CA PRO A 67 -23.09 3.71 5.01
C PRO A 67 -23.45 4.28 3.62
N LYS A 68 -22.83 5.40 3.24
CA LYS A 68 -23.01 6.04 1.94
C LYS A 68 -22.08 5.48 0.84
N ARG A 69 -21.32 4.41 1.15
CA ARG A 69 -20.51 3.72 0.12
C ARG A 69 -21.41 3.12 -0.95
N LYS A 70 -21.02 3.23 -2.20
CA LYS A 70 -21.69 2.55 -3.31
C LYS A 70 -21.26 1.07 -3.38
N LYS A 71 -22.00 0.25 -4.10
CA LYS A 71 -21.51 -1.07 -4.52
C LYS A 71 -20.23 -0.89 -5.32
N LEU A 72 -19.31 -1.85 -5.21
CA LEU A 72 -18.07 -1.83 -5.99
C LEU A 72 -18.41 -1.81 -7.48
N SER A 73 -17.86 -0.86 -8.20
CA SER A 73 -18.06 -0.68 -9.64
C SER A 73 -16.80 -0.05 -10.25
N PHE A 74 -16.65 -0.11 -11.56
CA PHE A 74 -15.50 0.50 -12.26
C PHE A 74 -15.60 2.03 -12.31
N THR A 75 -15.47 2.65 -11.14
CA THR A 75 -15.35 4.10 -11.04
C THR A 75 -13.96 4.56 -11.49
N LYS A 76 -13.79 5.86 -11.76
CA LYS A 76 -12.48 6.42 -12.11
C LYS A 76 -11.42 6.15 -11.02
N THR A 77 -11.83 6.18 -9.76
CA THR A 77 -10.96 5.86 -8.61
C THR A 77 -10.56 4.39 -8.56
N ILE A 78 -11.47 3.47 -8.84
CA ILE A 78 -11.17 2.04 -8.91
C ILE A 78 -10.27 1.73 -10.12
N ILE A 79 -10.49 2.37 -11.28
CA ILE A 79 -9.59 2.22 -12.43
C ILE A 79 -8.18 2.73 -12.09
N ALA A 80 -8.07 3.91 -11.45
CA ALA A 80 -6.77 4.43 -11.00
C ALA A 80 -6.08 3.50 -10.00
N MET A 81 -6.84 2.91 -9.06
CA MET A 81 -6.33 1.88 -8.14
C MET A 81 -5.76 0.68 -8.91
N ILE A 82 -6.50 0.16 -9.88
CA ILE A 82 -6.05 -0.99 -10.69
C ILE A 82 -4.79 -0.63 -11.48
N CYS A 83 -4.71 0.56 -12.09
CA CYS A 83 -3.50 1.02 -12.77
C CYS A 83 -2.30 1.06 -11.81
N CYS A 84 -2.47 1.57 -10.60
CA CYS A 84 -1.42 1.55 -9.58
C CYS A 84 -0.98 0.12 -9.24
N CYS A 85 -1.92 -0.81 -9.09
CA CYS A 85 -1.58 -2.21 -8.84
C CYS A 85 -0.79 -2.81 -10.01
N VAL A 86 -1.17 -2.53 -11.26
CA VAL A 86 -0.45 -3.02 -12.45
C VAL A 86 0.98 -2.49 -12.47
N ILE A 87 1.18 -1.17 -12.26
CA ILE A 87 2.51 -0.56 -12.19
C ILE A 87 3.35 -1.23 -11.10
N TYR A 88 2.79 -1.42 -9.91
CA TYR A 88 3.44 -2.07 -8.79
C TYR A 88 3.89 -3.50 -9.12
N TYR A 89 3.01 -4.31 -9.72
CA TYR A 89 3.34 -5.68 -10.14
C TYR A 89 4.42 -5.71 -11.23
N CYS A 90 4.36 -4.80 -12.20
CA CYS A 90 5.41 -4.66 -13.21
C CYS A 90 6.77 -4.34 -12.55
N CYS A 91 6.80 -3.43 -11.57
CA CYS A 91 8.03 -3.12 -10.84
C CYS A 91 8.57 -4.32 -10.06
N TRP A 92 7.71 -5.16 -9.47
CA TRP A 92 8.15 -6.43 -8.86
C TRP A 92 8.76 -7.39 -9.88
N VAL A 93 8.18 -7.49 -11.08
CA VAL A 93 8.77 -8.31 -12.16
C VAL A 93 10.17 -7.79 -12.51
N PHE A 94 10.34 -6.47 -12.73
CA PHE A 94 11.65 -5.89 -13.00
C PHE A 94 12.64 -6.11 -11.85
N TYR A 95 12.18 -5.99 -10.60
CA TYR A 95 12.99 -6.26 -9.43
C TYR A 95 13.51 -7.71 -9.41
N TYR A 96 12.65 -8.69 -9.70
CA TYR A 96 13.05 -10.10 -9.83
C TYR A 96 13.91 -10.39 -11.06
N LEU A 97 13.88 -9.54 -12.08
CA LEU A 97 14.83 -9.57 -13.20
C LEU A 97 16.19 -8.91 -12.86
N GLY A 98 16.38 -8.47 -11.62
CA GLY A 98 17.62 -7.88 -11.12
C GLY A 98 17.75 -6.38 -11.36
N VAL A 99 16.70 -5.70 -11.82
CA VAL A 99 16.71 -4.25 -12.03
C VAL A 99 16.37 -3.53 -10.71
N THR A 100 17.38 -2.83 -10.13
CA THR A 100 17.26 -2.16 -8.82
C THR A 100 17.45 -0.66 -8.92
N ASN A 101 17.09 -0.04 -10.05
CA ASN A 101 17.18 1.39 -10.22
C ASN A 101 16.11 2.15 -9.43
N TRP A 102 16.29 3.47 -9.29
CA TRP A 102 15.39 4.34 -8.52
C TRP A 102 13.92 4.29 -9.02
N LEU A 103 13.70 4.11 -10.33
CA LEU A 103 12.35 4.01 -10.90
C LEU A 103 11.62 2.76 -10.39
N VAL A 104 12.31 1.63 -10.36
CA VAL A 104 11.76 0.37 -9.84
C VAL A 104 11.47 0.52 -8.35
N ILE A 105 12.40 1.07 -7.57
CA ILE A 105 12.20 1.27 -6.12
C ILE A 105 11.02 2.20 -5.83
N MET A 106 10.91 3.32 -6.53
CA MET A 106 9.74 4.21 -6.39
C MET A 106 8.44 3.56 -6.86
N GLY A 107 8.51 2.72 -7.89
CA GLY A 107 7.38 1.93 -8.37
C GLY A 107 6.94 0.83 -7.40
N LEU A 108 7.83 0.33 -6.56
CA LEU A 108 7.49 -0.58 -5.45
C LEU A 108 6.92 0.16 -4.25
N THR A 109 7.21 1.46 -4.11
CA THR A 109 6.89 2.27 -2.93
C THR A 109 5.60 3.08 -3.10
N ILE A 110 5.50 3.90 -4.16
CA ILE A 110 4.41 4.88 -4.33
C ILE A 110 3.10 4.23 -4.80
N PRO A 111 3.07 3.42 -5.87
CA PRO A 111 1.82 2.90 -6.42
C PRO A 111 0.98 2.10 -5.42
N PRO A 112 1.50 1.20 -4.58
CA PRO A 112 0.67 0.47 -3.62
C PRO A 112 0.02 1.41 -2.60
N CYS A 113 0.72 2.47 -2.16
CA CYS A 113 0.15 3.48 -1.27
C CYS A 113 -1.00 4.24 -1.93
N MET A 114 -0.81 4.64 -3.20
CA MET A 114 -1.84 5.32 -3.98
C MET A 114 -3.03 4.40 -4.26
N ALA A 115 -2.82 3.10 -4.45
CA ALA A 115 -3.89 2.14 -4.62
C ALA A 115 -4.81 2.09 -3.38
N PHE A 116 -4.24 2.05 -2.17
CA PHE A 116 -5.02 2.12 -0.93
C PHE A 116 -5.76 3.45 -0.80
N LEU A 117 -5.13 4.57 -1.17
CA LEU A 117 -5.75 5.88 -1.12
C LEU A 117 -6.95 5.98 -2.07
N PHE A 118 -6.80 5.57 -3.33
CA PHE A 118 -7.90 5.57 -4.30
C PHE A 118 -9.03 4.66 -3.87
N PHE A 119 -8.72 3.50 -3.31
CA PHE A 119 -9.74 2.61 -2.75
C PHE A 119 -10.48 3.27 -1.58
N ALA A 120 -9.77 3.89 -0.62
CA ALA A 120 -10.39 4.59 0.50
C ALA A 120 -11.32 5.72 0.04
N ILE A 121 -10.92 6.48 -0.99
CA ILE A 121 -11.74 7.56 -1.58
C ILE A 121 -13.01 6.97 -2.22
N ASP A 122 -12.89 5.90 -3.01
CA ASP A 122 -14.05 5.25 -3.65
C ASP A 122 -15.04 4.75 -2.60
N ARG A 123 -14.54 4.15 -1.52
CA ARG A 123 -15.37 3.64 -0.42
C ARG A 123 -15.85 4.74 0.52
N LYS A 124 -15.49 6.01 0.29
CA LYS A 124 -15.76 7.16 1.17
C LYS A 124 -15.27 6.94 2.60
N ASN A 125 -14.22 6.16 2.75
CA ASN A 125 -13.60 5.84 4.03
C ASN A 125 -12.50 6.87 4.37
N TYR A 126 -12.92 8.08 4.70
CA TYR A 126 -12.00 9.19 4.99
C TYR A 126 -11.21 9.02 6.29
N ILE A 127 -11.68 8.15 7.20
CA ILE A 127 -10.93 7.82 8.44
C ILE A 127 -9.61 7.15 8.07
N SER A 128 -9.62 6.28 7.07
CA SER A 128 -8.42 5.55 6.65
C SER A 128 -7.40 6.43 5.92
N ILE A 129 -7.79 7.61 5.42
CA ILE A 129 -6.87 8.51 4.70
C ILE A 129 -5.72 8.96 5.59
N VAL A 130 -5.96 9.22 6.88
CA VAL A 130 -4.92 9.68 7.81
C VAL A 130 -3.82 8.62 7.98
N PRO A 131 -4.13 7.38 8.39
CA PRO A 131 -3.09 6.35 8.49
C PRO A 131 -2.46 5.99 7.13
N ILE A 132 -3.20 6.04 6.02
CA ILE A 132 -2.62 5.86 4.67
C ILE A 132 -1.59 6.95 4.39
N ALA A 133 -1.89 8.22 4.65
CA ALA A 133 -0.98 9.33 4.37
C ALA A 133 0.31 9.22 5.19
N ILE A 134 0.21 8.91 6.49
CA ILE A 134 1.38 8.75 7.36
C ILE A 134 2.21 7.54 6.91
N PHE A 135 1.56 6.40 6.65
CA PHE A 135 2.24 5.22 6.11
C PHE A 135 2.96 5.55 4.78
N THR A 136 2.30 6.27 3.87
CA THR A 136 2.87 6.67 2.59
C THR A 136 4.14 7.50 2.77
N VAL A 137 4.12 8.50 3.64
CA VAL A 137 5.30 9.33 3.93
C VAL A 137 6.43 8.48 4.49
N CYS A 138 6.15 7.64 5.50
CA CYS A 138 7.17 6.75 6.07
C CYS A 138 7.75 5.81 5.02
N HIS A 139 6.89 5.25 4.16
CA HIS A 139 7.29 4.30 3.13
C HIS A 139 8.15 4.95 2.02
N ILE A 140 7.82 6.19 1.63
CA ILE A 140 8.64 6.97 0.69
C ILE A 140 10.00 7.30 1.31
N VAL A 141 10.02 7.77 2.56
CA VAL A 141 11.28 8.09 3.26
C VAL A 141 12.15 6.84 3.38
N PHE A 142 11.56 5.70 3.75
CA PHE A 142 12.25 4.42 3.76
C PHE A 142 12.88 4.09 2.40
N GLY A 143 12.11 4.16 1.32
CA GLY A 143 12.58 3.83 -0.03
C GLY A 143 13.69 4.78 -0.52
N VAL A 144 13.54 6.08 -0.26
CA VAL A 144 14.53 7.09 -0.69
C VAL A 144 15.82 6.96 0.09
N VAL A 145 15.75 6.93 1.42
CA VAL A 145 16.96 6.97 2.28
C VAL A 145 17.75 5.66 2.23
N ASN A 146 17.08 4.51 2.11
CA ASN A 146 17.78 3.22 2.14
C ASN A 146 18.27 2.76 0.76
N PHE A 147 17.68 3.26 -0.36
CA PHE A 147 17.94 2.64 -1.67
C PHE A 147 18.23 3.65 -2.80
N ILE A 148 18.13 4.96 -2.55
CA ILE A 148 18.35 5.99 -3.59
C ILE A 148 19.47 6.94 -3.23
N ILE A 149 19.59 7.35 -1.96
CA ILE A 149 20.66 8.22 -1.43
C ILE A 149 21.75 7.36 -0.81
#